data_a3966584455e7d560db7fdcd9617c911
#
_entry.id   a3966584455e7d560db7fdcd9617c911
#
_cell.length_a   1.000
_cell.length_b   1.000
_cell.length_c   1.000
_cell.angle_alpha   90.00
_cell.angle_beta   90.00
_cell.angle_gamma   90.00
#
_symmetry.space_group_name_H-M   'P 1'
#
loop_
_entity.id
_entity.type
_entity.pdbx_description
1 polymer ?
#
loop_
_entity_poly.entity_id
_entity_poly.type
_entity_poly.pdbx_seq_one_letter_code
_entity_poly.pdbx_strand_id
1 'polypeptide(L)'
;VVFFGTSQSYCTFDPEIFDDYNLKTYNRGRQQQTMNYTYYYVKDALDNSDIDVVVLEIFGMFYDEDDTGFTSEGVRDSSLNDLRYSDIKVDAIKDCVPEDLQLDYLFPLGKYHSRWEELDYSSFEGWKESVMNPYFTEEGRGFKHWAGAQPCGYASWDEIFSEKRRPVYEENFRYLDMM
;
A
#
# COMPACT_ATOMS: atom_id res chain seq x y z
N VAL A 1 8.66 13.75 7.40
CA VAL A 1 7.32 13.21 7.68
C VAL A 1 6.92 12.25 6.56
N VAL A 2 6.40 11.08 6.89
CA VAL A 2 5.96 10.11 5.88
C VAL A 2 4.50 9.71 6.14
N PHE A 3 3.69 9.77 5.08
CA PHE A 3 2.29 9.36 5.10
C PHE A 3 2.16 7.91 4.63
N PHE A 4 1.36 7.13 5.34
CA PHE A 4 1.03 5.74 5.00
C PHE A 4 -0.48 5.55 5.01
N GLY A 5 -0.95 4.55 4.31
CA GLY A 5 -2.36 4.17 4.26
C GLY A 5 -2.82 3.73 2.88
N THR A 6 -4.10 3.87 2.63
CA THR A 6 -4.74 3.49 1.37
C THR A 6 -4.57 4.54 0.27
N SER A 7 -5.34 4.39 -0.82
CA SER A 7 -5.42 5.42 -1.87
C SER A 7 -5.87 6.79 -1.35
N GLN A 8 -6.56 6.84 -0.23
CA GLN A 8 -6.94 8.11 0.38
C GLN A 8 -5.72 8.89 0.87
N SER A 9 -4.68 8.20 1.38
CA SER A 9 -3.43 8.84 1.75
C SER A 9 -2.79 9.53 0.55
N TYR A 10 -2.50 8.79 -0.52
CA TYR A 10 -1.75 9.34 -1.65
C TYR A 10 -2.54 10.26 -2.57
N CYS A 11 -3.86 10.31 -2.43
CA CYS A 11 -4.71 11.27 -3.15
C CYS A 11 -5.06 12.53 -2.33
N THR A 12 -4.75 12.53 -1.02
CA THR A 12 -5.13 13.61 -0.12
C THR A 12 -3.94 14.45 0.34
N PHE A 13 -2.84 13.80 0.68
CA PHE A 13 -1.68 14.49 1.26
C PHE A 13 -0.67 14.83 0.15
N ASP A 14 -0.78 16.04 -0.37
CA ASP A 14 0.13 16.57 -1.39
C ASP A 14 1.42 17.09 -0.73
N PRO A 15 2.56 16.48 -1.00
CA PRO A 15 3.83 16.89 -0.43
C PRO A 15 4.25 18.33 -0.77
N GLU A 16 3.85 18.87 -1.92
CA GLU A 16 4.18 20.23 -2.31
C GLU A 16 3.56 21.28 -1.37
N ILE A 17 2.34 21.01 -0.88
CA ILE A 17 1.68 21.91 0.06
C ILE A 17 2.45 22.00 1.38
N PHE A 18 3.09 20.91 1.81
CA PHE A 18 3.86 20.87 3.06
C PHE A 18 5.23 21.58 2.94
N ASP A 19 5.75 21.76 1.74
CA ASP A 19 6.99 22.53 1.52
C ASP A 19 6.83 24.00 1.93
N ASP A 20 5.64 24.58 1.78
CA ASP A 20 5.33 25.94 2.23
C ASP A 20 5.49 26.11 3.75
N TYR A 21 5.41 25.00 4.49
CA TYR A 21 5.63 24.94 5.95
C TYR A 21 7.02 24.43 6.32
N ASN A 22 7.93 24.32 5.36
CA ASN A 22 9.28 23.78 5.55
C ASN A 22 9.28 22.33 6.10
N LEU A 23 8.30 21.55 5.73
CA LEU A 23 8.16 20.14 6.09
C LEU A 23 8.49 19.26 4.89
N LYS A 24 9.58 18.51 4.97
CA LYS A 24 9.87 17.49 3.97
C LYS A 24 8.95 16.30 4.18
N THR A 25 8.14 16.01 3.18
CA THR A 25 7.14 14.95 3.25
C THR A 25 7.26 13.97 2.09
N TYR A 26 6.82 12.74 2.30
CA TYR A 26 6.71 11.70 1.29
C TYR A 26 5.47 10.85 1.54
N ASN A 27 4.79 10.39 0.49
CA ASN A 27 3.62 9.53 0.60
C ASN A 27 3.96 8.09 0.18
N ARG A 28 3.77 7.14 1.08
CA ARG A 28 3.94 5.70 0.86
C ARG A 28 2.61 4.92 0.91
N GLY A 29 1.49 5.61 0.77
CA GLY A 29 0.18 4.96 0.64
C GLY A 29 0.11 4.09 -0.61
N ARG A 30 -0.70 3.04 -0.57
CA ARG A 30 -0.96 2.12 -1.67
C ARG A 30 -2.44 1.88 -1.86
N GLN A 31 -2.82 1.51 -3.08
CA GLN A 31 -4.21 1.21 -3.37
C GLN A 31 -4.69 0.03 -2.52
N GLN A 32 -5.81 0.23 -1.82
CA GLN A 32 -6.44 -0.82 -1.01
C GLN A 32 -5.49 -1.49 0.00
N GLN A 33 -4.52 -0.76 0.52
CA GLN A 33 -3.58 -1.28 1.50
C GLN A 33 -4.28 -1.53 2.84
N THR A 34 -4.32 -2.78 3.27
CA THR A 34 -4.82 -3.17 4.58
C THR A 34 -3.80 -2.88 5.68
N MET A 35 -4.22 -2.96 6.95
CA MET A 35 -3.40 -2.53 8.08
C MET A 35 -2.17 -3.43 8.31
N ASN A 36 -2.28 -4.73 8.02
CA ASN A 36 -1.16 -5.66 8.08
C ASN A 36 -0.04 -5.25 7.12
N TYR A 37 -0.34 -4.94 5.85
CA TYR A 37 0.68 -4.42 4.91
C TYR A 37 1.21 -3.06 5.34
N THR A 38 0.35 -2.16 5.85
CA THR A 38 0.77 -0.85 6.34
C THR A 38 1.82 -0.96 7.44
N TYR A 39 1.66 -1.89 8.37
CA TYR A 39 2.65 -2.18 9.42
C TYR A 39 4.03 -2.47 8.83
N TYR A 40 4.12 -3.36 7.84
CA TYR A 40 5.40 -3.70 7.22
C TYR A 40 6.01 -2.56 6.40
N TYR A 41 5.17 -1.71 5.80
CA TYR A 41 5.62 -0.50 5.13
C TYR A 41 6.22 0.54 6.10
N VAL A 42 5.59 0.72 7.25
CA VAL A 42 6.12 1.59 8.32
C VAL A 42 7.44 1.02 8.81
N LYS A 43 7.49 -0.27 9.12
CA LYS A 43 8.69 -0.95 9.60
C LYS A 43 9.85 -0.83 8.59
N ASP A 44 9.61 -1.11 7.31
CA ASP A 44 10.60 -0.95 6.24
C ASP A 44 11.09 0.51 6.13
N ALA A 45 10.20 1.47 6.25
CA ALA A 45 10.55 2.87 6.16
C ALA A 45 11.41 3.34 7.35
N LEU A 46 11.05 2.95 8.57
CA LEU A 46 11.81 3.27 9.79
C LEU A 46 13.18 2.62 9.81
N ASP A 47 13.31 1.40 9.27
CA ASP A 47 14.58 0.67 9.21
C ASP A 47 15.56 1.28 8.20
N ASN A 48 15.03 1.98 7.19
CA ASN A 48 15.82 2.42 6.05
C ASN A 48 15.88 3.94 5.86
N SER A 49 15.22 4.71 6.69
CA SER A 49 15.15 6.17 6.57
C SER A 49 15.03 6.84 7.93
N ASP A 50 15.60 8.04 8.04
CA ASP A 50 15.47 8.87 9.22
C ASP A 50 14.13 9.61 9.17
N ILE A 51 13.14 9.10 9.90
CA ILE A 51 11.76 9.60 9.90
C ILE A 51 11.42 10.15 11.26
N ASP A 52 11.16 11.45 11.33
CA ASP A 52 10.74 12.11 12.58
C ASP A 52 9.27 11.87 12.92
N VAL A 53 8.40 11.79 11.88
CA VAL A 53 6.95 11.68 12.05
C VAL A 53 6.35 10.73 11.04
N VAL A 54 5.60 9.76 11.53
CA VAL A 54 4.75 8.86 10.76
C VAL A 54 3.30 9.34 10.88
N VAL A 55 2.63 9.50 9.74
CA VAL A 55 1.20 9.82 9.68
C VAL A 55 0.47 8.66 9.05
N LEU A 56 -0.44 8.06 9.81
CA LEU A 56 -1.25 6.93 9.36
C LEU A 56 -2.64 7.41 8.93
N GLU A 57 -2.99 7.13 7.69
CA GLU A 57 -4.35 7.14 7.23
C GLU A 57 -4.97 5.77 7.58
N ILE A 58 -6.04 5.77 8.35
CA ILE A 58 -6.57 4.58 9.01
C ILE A 58 -7.77 3.94 8.32
N PHE A 59 -8.10 4.34 7.12
CA PHE A 59 -9.22 3.73 6.38
C PHE A 59 -9.03 2.22 6.15
N GLY A 60 -7.78 1.78 5.99
CA GLY A 60 -7.42 0.37 5.90
C GLY A 60 -7.76 -0.47 7.14
N MET A 61 -8.03 0.17 8.30
CA MET A 61 -8.48 -0.55 9.50
C MET A 61 -9.89 -1.14 9.40
N PHE A 62 -10.69 -0.64 8.45
CA PHE A 62 -12.08 -1.08 8.29
C PHE A 62 -12.23 -2.29 7.37
N TYR A 63 -11.14 -2.77 6.81
CA TYR A 63 -11.13 -3.85 5.82
C TYR A 63 -10.11 -4.92 6.17
N ASP A 64 -10.44 -6.15 5.86
CA ASP A 64 -9.55 -7.30 5.91
C ASP A 64 -9.36 -7.89 4.51
N GLU A 65 -8.59 -8.97 4.43
CA GLU A 65 -8.32 -9.65 3.18
C GLU A 65 -9.55 -10.36 2.59
N ASP A 66 -10.57 -10.62 3.39
CA ASP A 66 -11.82 -11.26 2.94
C ASP A 66 -12.79 -10.26 2.34
N ASP A 67 -12.53 -8.97 2.45
CA ASP A 67 -13.35 -7.95 1.81
C ASP A 67 -13.14 -7.90 0.30
N THR A 68 -14.24 -7.84 -0.45
CA THR A 68 -14.23 -7.86 -1.91
C THR A 68 -13.35 -6.73 -2.49
N GLY A 69 -12.31 -7.10 -3.19
CA GLY A 69 -11.36 -6.18 -3.84
C GLY A 69 -10.05 -5.98 -3.08
N PHE A 70 -9.99 -6.28 -1.78
CA PHE A 70 -8.74 -6.19 -1.01
C PHE A 70 -7.88 -7.45 -1.10
N THR A 71 -8.46 -8.57 -1.55
CA THR A 71 -7.78 -9.87 -1.73
C THR A 71 -7.27 -10.11 -3.14
N SER A 72 -7.42 -9.16 -4.05
CA SER A 72 -6.98 -9.39 -5.42
C SER A 72 -5.46 -9.59 -5.48
N GLU A 73 -5.03 -10.48 -6.36
CA GLU A 73 -3.61 -10.72 -6.62
C GLU A 73 -2.87 -9.40 -6.93
N GLY A 74 -3.50 -8.49 -7.67
CA GLY A 74 -2.92 -7.19 -7.99
C GLY A 74 -2.68 -6.29 -6.77
N VAL A 75 -3.53 -6.36 -5.75
CA VAL A 75 -3.33 -5.63 -4.49
C VAL A 75 -2.18 -6.23 -3.71
N ARG A 76 -2.11 -7.55 -3.57
CA ARG A 76 -0.98 -8.23 -2.96
C ARG A 76 0.33 -7.94 -3.68
N ASP A 77 0.34 -8.03 -5.00
CA ASP A 77 1.50 -7.73 -5.83
C ASP A 77 1.99 -6.30 -5.62
N SER A 78 1.08 -5.33 -5.67
CA SER A 78 1.42 -3.92 -5.47
C SER A 78 1.94 -3.65 -4.06
N SER A 79 1.40 -4.32 -3.05
CA SER A 79 1.83 -4.16 -1.66
C SER A 79 3.18 -4.83 -1.37
N LEU A 80 3.48 -5.98 -1.99
CA LEU A 80 4.71 -6.71 -1.71
C LEU A 80 5.87 -6.34 -2.63
N ASN A 81 5.60 -6.01 -3.90
CA ASN A 81 6.67 -5.74 -4.86
C ASN A 81 7.48 -4.48 -4.53
N ASP A 82 6.87 -3.50 -3.89
CA ASP A 82 7.54 -2.27 -3.48
C ASP A 82 8.37 -2.40 -2.19
N LEU A 83 8.14 -3.45 -1.40
CA LEU A 83 9.01 -3.74 -0.28
C LEU A 83 10.35 -4.27 -0.79
N ARG A 84 11.45 -3.73 -0.25
CA ARG A 84 12.79 -4.24 -0.54
C ARG A 84 12.92 -5.68 -0.09
N TYR A 85 13.68 -6.48 -0.83
CA TYR A 85 13.96 -7.86 -0.42
C TYR A 85 14.81 -7.85 0.86
N SER A 86 14.18 -8.21 1.96
CA SER A 86 14.71 -8.12 3.33
C SER A 86 13.95 -9.10 4.22
N ASP A 87 14.40 -9.26 5.46
CA ASP A 87 13.67 -10.04 6.47
C ASP A 87 12.25 -9.47 6.70
N ILE A 88 12.11 -8.14 6.63
CA ILE A 88 10.80 -7.48 6.75
C ILE A 88 9.83 -7.94 5.65
N LYS A 89 10.31 -8.03 4.41
CA LYS A 89 9.50 -8.54 3.29
C LYS A 89 9.15 -10.02 3.47
N VAL A 90 10.08 -10.82 3.93
CA VAL A 90 9.84 -12.26 4.21
C VAL A 90 8.78 -12.41 5.30
N ASP A 91 8.86 -11.61 6.36
CA ASP A 91 7.88 -11.62 7.44
C ASP A 91 6.51 -11.14 6.94
N ALA A 92 6.46 -10.08 6.10
CA ALA A 92 5.23 -9.62 5.47
C ALA A 92 4.57 -10.71 4.61
N ILE A 93 5.35 -11.45 3.83
CA ILE A 93 4.83 -12.57 3.02
C ILE A 93 4.24 -13.64 3.92
N LYS A 94 4.92 -14.02 5.00
CA LYS A 94 4.44 -15.06 5.92
C LYS A 94 3.18 -14.68 6.68
N ASP A 95 3.06 -13.39 7.03
CA ASP A 95 1.94 -12.88 7.84
C ASP A 95 0.73 -12.50 6.98
N CYS A 96 0.96 -11.92 5.78
CA CYS A 96 -0.09 -11.31 4.98
C CYS A 96 -0.51 -12.15 3.76
N VAL A 97 0.20 -13.22 3.40
CA VAL A 97 -0.11 -14.03 2.21
C VAL A 97 -0.57 -15.42 2.62
N PRO A 98 -1.67 -15.93 2.03
CA PRO A 98 -2.10 -17.31 2.22
C PRO A 98 -0.95 -18.31 2.03
N GLU A 99 -0.87 -19.33 2.89
CA GLU A 99 0.27 -20.25 2.97
C GLU A 99 0.59 -20.93 1.62
N ASP A 100 -0.44 -21.29 0.86
CA ASP A 100 -0.34 -21.91 -0.46
C ASP A 100 0.26 -20.99 -1.54
N LEU A 101 0.23 -19.67 -1.33
CA LEU A 101 0.76 -18.67 -2.26
C LEU A 101 2.13 -18.11 -1.83
N GLN A 102 2.58 -18.34 -0.61
CA GLN A 102 3.81 -17.72 -0.08
C GLN A 102 5.05 -18.02 -0.92
N LEU A 103 5.17 -19.23 -1.47
CA LEU A 103 6.31 -19.59 -2.30
C LEU A 103 6.42 -18.75 -3.58
N ASP A 104 5.31 -18.34 -4.16
CA ASP A 104 5.26 -17.52 -5.36
C ASP A 104 5.81 -16.11 -5.11
N TYR A 105 5.64 -15.60 -3.89
CA TYR A 105 6.14 -14.29 -3.47
C TYR A 105 7.57 -14.35 -2.95
N LEU A 106 7.98 -15.46 -2.33
CA LEU A 106 9.36 -15.69 -1.90
C LEU A 106 10.31 -15.95 -3.08
N PHE A 107 9.79 -16.62 -4.13
CA PHE A 107 10.54 -16.98 -5.33
C PHE A 107 9.82 -16.53 -6.60
N PRO A 108 9.76 -15.22 -6.86
CA PRO A 108 8.95 -14.64 -7.94
C PRO A 108 9.36 -15.13 -9.35
N LEU A 109 10.53 -15.72 -9.52
CA LEU A 109 10.92 -16.35 -10.78
C LEU A 109 9.94 -17.44 -11.22
N GLY A 110 9.42 -18.25 -10.28
CA GLY A 110 8.42 -19.28 -10.58
C GLY A 110 7.10 -18.66 -11.06
N LYS A 111 6.65 -17.65 -10.36
CA LYS A 111 5.39 -16.92 -10.68
C LYS A 111 5.44 -16.24 -12.05
N TYR A 112 6.57 -15.64 -12.42
CA TYR A 112 6.69 -14.85 -13.65
C TYR A 112 7.33 -15.62 -14.81
N HIS A 113 7.80 -16.85 -14.59
CA HIS A 113 8.47 -17.66 -15.62
C HIS A 113 7.61 -17.90 -16.86
N SER A 114 6.31 -18.19 -16.68
CA SER A 114 5.39 -18.42 -17.79
C SER A 114 4.99 -17.13 -18.54
N ARG A 115 5.19 -15.98 -17.93
CA ARG A 115 4.83 -14.68 -18.54
C ARG A 115 5.86 -14.13 -19.51
N TRP A 116 7.02 -14.77 -19.62
CA TRP A 116 8.06 -14.36 -20.59
C TRP A 116 7.57 -14.49 -22.04
N GLU A 117 6.69 -15.45 -22.30
CA GLU A 117 6.09 -15.66 -23.62
C GLU A 117 5.02 -14.60 -23.96
N GLU A 118 4.51 -13.88 -22.94
CA GLU A 118 3.52 -12.83 -23.07
C GLU A 118 4.15 -11.43 -23.24
N LEU A 119 5.47 -11.32 -23.07
CA LEU A 119 6.17 -10.05 -23.20
C LEU A 119 6.21 -9.62 -24.67
N ASP A 120 5.53 -8.53 -24.96
CA ASP A 120 5.52 -7.87 -26.24
C ASP A 120 6.05 -6.42 -26.12
N TYR A 121 6.04 -5.70 -27.24
CA TYR A 121 6.48 -4.32 -27.26
C TYR A 121 5.61 -3.40 -26.38
N SER A 122 4.31 -3.70 -26.23
CA SER A 122 3.42 -2.92 -25.38
C SER A 122 3.74 -3.09 -23.89
N SER A 123 4.21 -4.26 -23.50
CA SER A 123 4.70 -4.53 -22.15
C SER A 123 5.94 -3.70 -21.81
N PHE A 124 6.83 -3.51 -22.78
CA PHE A 124 8.02 -2.66 -22.62
C PHE A 124 7.67 -1.18 -22.55
N GLU A 125 6.72 -0.71 -23.35
CA GLU A 125 6.22 0.67 -23.27
C GLU A 125 5.54 0.93 -21.92
N GLY A 126 4.67 0.02 -21.48
CA GLY A 126 4.02 0.11 -20.18
C GLY A 126 5.02 0.12 -19.01
N TRP A 127 6.09 -0.67 -19.09
CA TRP A 127 7.19 -0.62 -18.12
C TRP A 127 7.90 0.73 -18.15
N LYS A 128 8.22 1.25 -19.32
CA LYS A 128 8.87 2.55 -19.48
C LYS A 128 8.00 3.69 -18.91
N GLU A 129 6.71 3.69 -19.21
CA GLU A 129 5.76 4.65 -18.64
C GLU A 129 5.69 4.55 -17.12
N SER A 130 5.69 3.32 -16.57
CA SER A 130 5.66 3.09 -15.14
C SER A 130 6.91 3.61 -14.44
N VAL A 131 8.10 3.38 -15.02
CA VAL A 131 9.38 3.86 -14.48
C VAL A 131 9.52 5.38 -14.59
N MET A 132 8.94 5.97 -15.64
CA MET A 132 8.96 7.42 -15.87
C MET A 132 7.74 8.14 -15.28
N ASN A 133 6.90 7.43 -14.54
CA ASN A 133 5.71 8.01 -13.96
C ASN A 133 6.10 9.06 -12.90
N PRO A 134 5.66 10.33 -13.06
CA PRO A 134 5.99 11.42 -12.15
C PRO A 134 5.54 11.15 -10.70
N TYR A 135 4.62 10.21 -10.51
CA TYR A 135 4.16 9.75 -9.22
C TYR A 135 5.28 9.21 -8.29
N PHE A 136 6.32 8.58 -8.88
CA PHE A 136 7.48 8.05 -8.15
C PHE A 136 8.72 8.92 -8.26
N THR A 137 8.61 10.10 -8.89
CA THR A 137 9.72 11.04 -9.00
C THR A 137 9.95 11.83 -7.71
N GLU A 138 11.09 12.48 -7.60
CA GLU A 138 11.39 13.39 -6.49
C GLU A 138 10.35 14.52 -6.38
N GLU A 139 9.75 14.94 -7.49
CA GLU A 139 8.72 15.97 -7.51
C GLU A 139 7.38 15.45 -6.97
N GLY A 140 6.92 14.29 -7.43
CA GLY A 140 5.64 13.71 -7.02
C GLY A 140 5.63 13.13 -5.61
N ARG A 141 6.76 12.67 -5.11
CA ARG A 141 6.94 12.12 -3.76
C ARG A 141 5.80 11.21 -3.28
N GLY A 142 5.27 10.38 -4.21
CA GLY A 142 4.19 9.43 -3.95
C GLY A 142 2.77 10.01 -3.97
N PHE A 143 2.59 11.28 -4.30
CA PHE A 143 1.27 11.90 -4.44
C PHE A 143 0.70 11.66 -5.85
N LYS A 144 -0.59 11.34 -5.92
CA LYS A 144 -1.33 11.17 -7.16
C LYS A 144 -2.43 12.20 -7.28
N HIS A 145 -2.22 13.17 -8.13
CA HIS A 145 -3.26 14.15 -8.45
C HIS A 145 -4.44 13.46 -9.15
N TRP A 146 -5.62 13.53 -8.56
CA TRP A 146 -6.85 13.02 -9.14
C TRP A 146 -7.69 14.17 -9.69
N ALA A 147 -7.81 14.26 -11.01
CA ALA A 147 -8.50 15.36 -11.69
C ALA A 147 -10.03 15.22 -11.75
N GLY A 148 -10.64 14.28 -11.05
CA GLY A 148 -12.08 14.03 -11.10
C GLY A 148 -12.69 13.90 -9.71
N ALA A 149 -13.68 14.72 -9.39
CA ALA A 149 -14.54 14.49 -8.24
C ALA A 149 -15.68 13.54 -8.64
N GLN A 150 -15.68 12.32 -8.09
CA GLN A 150 -16.86 11.47 -8.12
C GLN A 150 -17.51 11.51 -6.73
N PRO A 151 -18.85 11.66 -6.65
CA PRO A 151 -19.53 11.54 -5.37
C PRO A 151 -19.32 10.11 -4.85
N CYS A 152 -18.61 9.99 -3.72
CA CYS A 152 -18.53 8.72 -3.00
C CYS A 152 -19.90 8.43 -2.38
N GLY A 153 -20.41 7.21 -2.61
CA GLY A 153 -21.49 6.68 -1.76
C GLY A 153 -20.92 6.54 -0.34
N TYR A 154 -21.53 7.21 0.61
CA TYR A 154 -21.14 7.08 2.02
C TYR A 154 -21.69 5.75 2.55
N ALA A 155 -20.80 4.89 3.03
CA ALA A 155 -21.21 3.86 3.98
C ALA A 155 -21.74 4.58 5.23
N SER A 156 -22.87 4.14 5.77
CA SER A 156 -23.37 4.72 7.01
C SER A 156 -22.42 4.39 8.16
N TRP A 157 -22.26 5.28 9.13
CA TRP A 157 -21.48 5.01 10.33
C TRP A 157 -21.94 3.75 11.05
N ASP A 158 -23.23 3.43 11.00
CA ASP A 158 -23.80 2.20 11.59
C ASP A 158 -23.29 0.93 10.87
N GLU A 159 -23.02 0.99 9.59
CA GLU A 159 -22.44 -0.11 8.82
C GLU A 159 -20.95 -0.28 9.13
N ILE A 160 -20.23 0.82 9.19
CA ILE A 160 -18.78 0.84 9.49
C ILE A 160 -18.53 0.29 10.91
N PHE A 161 -19.27 0.74 11.91
CA PHE A 161 -19.13 0.34 13.31
C PHE A 161 -20.06 -0.82 13.72
N SER A 162 -20.52 -1.62 12.77
CA SER A 162 -21.39 -2.77 13.06
C SER A 162 -20.66 -3.85 13.88
N GLU A 163 -21.41 -4.59 14.68
CA GLU A 163 -20.91 -5.76 15.42
C GLU A 163 -20.23 -6.79 14.49
N LYS A 164 -20.68 -6.87 13.24
CA LYS A 164 -20.10 -7.75 12.20
C LYS A 164 -18.66 -7.38 11.87
N ARG A 165 -18.30 -6.10 11.96
CA ARG A 165 -16.95 -5.58 11.64
C ARG A 165 -16.01 -5.59 12.86
N ARG A 166 -16.52 -5.82 14.04
CA ARG A 166 -15.72 -5.80 15.27
C ARG A 166 -14.47 -6.70 15.23
N PRO A 167 -14.53 -7.96 14.77
CA PRO A 167 -13.35 -8.80 14.68
C PRO A 167 -12.24 -8.22 13.81
N VAL A 168 -12.62 -7.57 12.69
CA VAL A 168 -11.68 -6.91 11.78
C VAL A 168 -10.93 -5.78 12.48
N TYR A 169 -11.63 -4.95 13.26
CA TYR A 169 -10.99 -3.87 14.02
C TYR A 169 -10.06 -4.41 15.09
N GLU A 170 -10.50 -5.43 15.85
CA GLU A 170 -9.70 -6.01 16.92
C GLU A 170 -8.40 -6.61 16.37
N GLU A 171 -8.45 -7.25 15.21
CA GLU A 171 -7.25 -7.75 14.53
C GLU A 171 -6.36 -6.62 14.03
N ASN A 172 -6.93 -5.63 13.36
CA ASN A 172 -6.18 -4.50 12.82
C ASN A 172 -5.57 -3.60 13.90
N PHE A 173 -6.21 -3.47 15.07
CA PHE A 173 -5.62 -2.79 16.23
C PHE A 173 -4.33 -3.45 16.70
N ARG A 174 -4.17 -4.76 16.57
CA ARG A 174 -2.92 -5.45 16.89
C ARG A 174 -1.75 -4.88 16.09
N TYR A 175 -1.93 -4.61 14.79
CA TYR A 175 -0.88 -4.02 13.95
C TYR A 175 -0.57 -2.59 14.37
N LEU A 176 -1.58 -1.82 14.75
CA LEU A 176 -1.39 -0.46 15.25
C LEU A 176 -0.58 -0.45 16.57
N ASP A 177 -0.88 -1.38 17.49
CA ASP A 177 -0.14 -1.53 18.76
C ASP A 177 1.31 -1.99 18.55
N MET A 178 1.62 -2.64 17.42
CA MET A 178 2.97 -3.10 17.08
C MET A 178 3.83 -2.02 16.42
N MET A 179 3.22 -0.95 15.87
CA MET A 179 3.90 0.19 15.27
C MET A 179 4.50 1.11 16.32
#